data_09dc9d6c924053d3d5e0f6907f58bdd5
#
_entry.id   09dc9d6c924053d3d5e0f6907f58bdd5
#
_cell.length_a   1.000
_cell.length_b   1.000
_cell.length_c   1.000
_cell.angle_alpha   90.00
_cell.angle_beta   90.00
_cell.angle_gamma   90.00
#
_symmetry.space_group_name_H-M   'P 1'
#
loop_
_entity.id
_entity.type
_entity.pdbx_description
1 polymer ?
#
loop_
_entity_poly.entity_id
_entity_poly.type
_entity_poly.pdbx_seq_one_letter_code
_entity_poly.pdbx_strand_id
1 'polypeptide(L)'
;MQNKIPHVIVCDDDAELNSFMRNHFKLDGYETHQALSAQECIDKLAELGDTIDAITVDGKIASDRSIMLIVNVRRMNKNVKVFVLADKGLSEDKVRMMDYGADEFTVKPISMESIINKVNLQLLEAARSAVAS
;
A
#
# COMPACT_ATOMS: atom_id res chain seq x y z
N MET A 1 -5.28 20.49 10.51
CA MET A 1 -4.88 20.13 10.73
C MET A 1 -4.32 19.37 11.32
N GLN A 2 -4.14 18.80 11.42
CA GLN A 2 -3.62 18.13 12.17
C GLN A 2 -2.56 17.39 11.81
N ASN A 3 -1.55 17.27 12.45
CA ASN A 3 -0.32 16.53 12.29
C ASN A 3 -0.53 15.07 12.66
N LYS A 4 -1.41 14.48 11.93
CA LYS A 4 -1.64 13.06 12.07
C LYS A 4 -0.44 12.30 11.51
N ILE A 5 0.09 11.35 12.29
CA ILE A 5 1.13 10.44 11.82
C ILE A 5 0.50 9.45 10.83
N PRO A 6 1.00 9.35 9.60
CA PRO A 6 0.45 8.39 8.64
C PRO A 6 0.87 6.96 8.97
N HIS A 7 -0.04 6.02 8.74
CA HIS A 7 0.18 4.59 8.98
C HIS A 7 0.23 3.84 7.67
N VAL A 8 1.24 3.01 7.49
CA VAL A 8 1.38 2.16 6.30
C VAL A 8 1.52 0.69 6.70
N ILE A 9 0.81 -0.19 5.98
CA ILE A 9 1.05 -1.63 6.06
C ILE A 9 1.97 -2.00 4.90
N VAL A 10 3.09 -2.64 5.19
CA VAL A 10 3.98 -3.19 4.17
C VAL A 10 3.67 -4.68 4.03
N CYS A 11 3.13 -5.07 2.89
CA CYS A 11 2.74 -6.44 2.59
C CYS A 11 3.75 -7.05 1.61
N ASP A 12 4.62 -7.90 2.14
CA ASP A 12 5.68 -8.54 1.38
C ASP A 12 6.10 -9.81 2.13
N ASP A 13 6.14 -10.95 1.45
CA ASP A 13 6.46 -12.23 2.07
C ASP A 13 7.95 -12.42 2.38
N ASP A 14 8.82 -11.57 1.81
CA ASP A 14 10.23 -11.55 2.15
C ASP A 14 10.42 -10.70 3.41
N ALA A 15 10.71 -11.35 4.53
CA ALA A 15 10.81 -10.68 5.83
C ALA A 15 11.91 -9.62 5.87
N GLU A 16 13.03 -9.86 5.20
CA GLU A 16 14.13 -8.88 5.17
C GLU A 16 13.75 -7.64 4.36
N LEU A 17 13.17 -7.84 3.20
CA LEU A 17 12.71 -6.73 2.36
C LEU A 17 11.58 -5.95 3.07
N ASN A 18 10.66 -6.66 3.70
CA ASN A 18 9.60 -6.06 4.49
C ASN A 18 10.17 -5.13 5.58
N SER A 19 11.14 -5.65 6.34
CA SER A 19 11.82 -4.87 7.39
C SER A 19 12.55 -3.66 6.81
N PHE A 20 13.27 -3.85 5.70
CA PHE A 20 13.99 -2.78 5.00
C PHE A 20 13.02 -1.65 4.59
N MET A 21 11.92 -1.99 3.97
CA MET A 21 10.93 -1.01 3.54
C MET A 21 10.30 -0.28 4.73
N ARG A 22 9.94 -1.03 5.78
CA ARG A 22 9.36 -0.41 6.98
C ARG A 22 10.33 0.56 7.64
N ASN A 23 11.62 0.22 7.68
CA ASN A 23 12.62 1.12 8.27
C ASN A 23 12.70 2.45 7.48
N HIS A 24 12.63 2.39 6.16
CA HIS A 24 12.62 3.61 5.35
C HIS A 24 11.36 4.45 5.58
N PHE A 25 10.21 3.83 5.69
CA PHE A 25 8.98 4.55 6.02
C PHE A 25 9.06 5.20 7.41
N LYS A 26 9.62 4.49 8.39
CA LYS A 26 9.80 5.03 9.74
C LYS A 26 10.68 6.28 9.73
N LEU A 27 11.76 6.26 8.98
CA LEU A 27 12.65 7.42 8.85
C LEU A 27 11.93 8.62 8.26
N ASP A 28 10.90 8.39 7.47
CA ASP A 28 10.08 9.46 6.87
C ASP A 28 8.86 9.83 7.73
N GLY A 29 8.80 9.34 8.95
CA GLY A 29 7.76 9.72 9.90
C GLY A 29 6.51 8.86 9.92
N TYR A 30 6.52 7.69 9.29
CA TYR A 30 5.37 6.78 9.27
C TYR A 30 5.37 5.83 10.46
N GLU A 31 4.17 5.52 10.95
CA GLU A 31 3.93 4.32 11.73
C GLU A 31 3.80 3.16 10.76
N THR A 32 4.53 2.07 11.00
CA THR A 32 4.58 0.95 10.07
C THR A 32 4.03 -0.33 10.67
N HIS A 33 3.43 -1.15 9.81
CA HIS A 33 2.85 -2.42 10.21
C HIS A 33 3.31 -3.49 9.23
N GLN A 34 3.69 -4.66 9.76
CA GLN A 34 4.16 -5.77 8.95
C GLN A 34 3.02 -6.70 8.56
N ALA A 35 3.00 -7.10 7.29
CA ALA A 35 2.20 -8.22 6.83
C ALA A 35 3.07 -9.08 5.90
N LEU A 36 3.22 -10.35 6.23
CA LEU A 36 4.04 -11.27 5.44
C LEU A 36 3.20 -12.10 4.45
N SER A 37 1.90 -11.85 4.42
CA SER A 37 0.96 -12.51 3.51
C SER A 37 -0.25 -11.63 3.29
N ALA A 38 -1.04 -11.97 2.27
CA ALA A 38 -2.31 -11.30 2.01
C ALA A 38 -3.25 -11.41 3.21
N GLN A 39 -3.31 -12.57 3.85
CA GLN A 39 -4.18 -12.78 5.02
C GLN A 39 -3.75 -11.91 6.19
N GLU A 40 -2.43 -11.80 6.45
CA GLU A 40 -1.95 -10.93 7.52
C GLU A 40 -2.29 -9.46 7.25
N CYS A 41 -2.26 -9.05 5.97
CA CYS A 41 -2.64 -7.69 5.59
C CYS A 41 -4.12 -7.43 5.92
N ILE A 42 -4.98 -8.36 5.56
CA ILE A 42 -6.43 -8.27 5.87
C ILE A 42 -6.65 -8.24 7.38
N ASP A 43 -5.95 -9.08 8.13
CA ASP A 43 -6.07 -9.14 9.59
C ASP A 43 -5.64 -7.82 10.23
N LYS A 44 -4.54 -7.25 9.75
CA LYS A 44 -4.07 -5.93 10.23
C LYS A 44 -5.06 -4.82 9.91
N LEU A 45 -5.61 -4.84 8.71
CA LEU A 45 -6.59 -3.83 8.32
C LEU A 45 -7.87 -3.96 9.14
N ALA A 46 -8.30 -5.20 9.44
CA ALA A 46 -9.46 -5.43 10.30
C ALA A 46 -9.22 -4.90 11.72
N GLU A 47 -7.99 -5.10 12.24
CA GLU A 47 -7.63 -4.64 13.58
C GLU A 47 -7.53 -3.12 13.66
N LEU A 48 -6.90 -2.50 12.68
CA LEU A 48 -6.53 -1.08 12.73
C LEU A 48 -7.51 -0.16 11.98
N GLY A 49 -8.31 -0.72 11.09
CA GLY A 49 -9.40 0.00 10.41
C GLY A 49 -8.95 1.27 9.72
N ASP A 50 -9.68 2.35 9.97
CA ASP A 50 -9.45 3.66 9.35
C ASP A 50 -8.14 4.33 9.77
N THR A 51 -7.43 3.76 10.73
CA THR A 51 -6.10 4.24 11.11
C THR A 51 -5.10 4.08 9.96
N ILE A 52 -5.29 3.07 9.11
CA ILE A 52 -4.37 2.78 8.01
C ILE A 52 -4.62 3.73 6.84
N ASP A 53 -3.58 4.41 6.40
CA ASP A 53 -3.62 5.38 5.30
C ASP A 53 -3.17 4.77 3.98
N ALA A 54 -2.20 3.84 4.03
CA ALA A 54 -1.63 3.27 2.81
C ALA A 54 -1.23 1.82 3.02
N ILE A 55 -1.23 1.06 1.94
CA ILE A 55 -0.75 -0.32 1.91
C ILE A 55 0.16 -0.46 0.69
N THR A 56 1.37 -0.98 0.88
CA THR A 56 2.19 -1.41 -0.24
C THR A 56 2.10 -2.92 -0.37
N VAL A 57 1.88 -3.41 -1.57
CA VAL A 57 1.72 -4.84 -1.85
C VAL A 57 2.78 -5.28 -2.84
N ASP A 58 3.61 -6.24 -2.45
CA ASP A 58 4.59 -6.82 -3.36
C ASP A 58 3.89 -7.66 -4.43
N GLY A 59 4.28 -7.45 -5.66
CA GLY A 59 3.70 -8.13 -6.82
C GLY A 59 3.86 -9.64 -6.85
N LYS A 60 4.71 -10.23 -6.01
CA LYS A 60 4.79 -11.69 -5.88
C LYS A 60 3.62 -12.27 -5.07
N ILE A 61 3.05 -11.48 -4.20
CA ILE A 61 1.79 -11.82 -3.57
C ILE A 61 0.69 -11.68 -4.61
N ALA A 62 1.06 -11.12 -5.74
CA ALA A 62 0.25 -10.56 -6.80
C ALA A 62 -0.02 -11.46 -7.96
N SER A 63 -0.37 -12.60 -7.89
CA SER A 63 -1.14 -13.25 -8.94
C SER A 63 -2.61 -13.08 -8.58
N ASP A 64 -3.42 -14.09 -8.71
CA ASP A 64 -4.84 -14.02 -8.36
C ASP A 64 -5.08 -13.58 -6.91
N ARG A 65 -4.11 -13.83 -6.01
CA ARG A 65 -4.23 -13.48 -4.60
C ARG A 65 -4.19 -11.97 -4.33
N SER A 66 -3.45 -11.21 -5.13
CA SER A 66 -3.39 -9.74 -4.95
C SER A 66 -4.67 -9.08 -5.37
N ILE A 67 -5.29 -9.57 -6.43
CA ILE A 67 -6.58 -9.04 -6.86
C ILE A 67 -7.59 -9.26 -5.75
N MET A 68 -7.61 -10.45 -5.16
CA MET A 68 -8.49 -10.76 -4.02
C MET A 68 -8.19 -9.87 -2.83
N LEU A 69 -6.90 -9.62 -2.57
CA LEU A 69 -6.48 -8.70 -1.52
C LEU A 69 -7.04 -7.30 -1.76
N ILE A 70 -6.86 -6.77 -2.97
CA ILE A 70 -7.34 -5.43 -3.31
C ILE A 70 -8.86 -5.34 -3.15
N VAL A 71 -9.59 -6.31 -3.64
CA VAL A 71 -11.05 -6.36 -3.51
C VAL A 71 -11.47 -6.34 -2.04
N ASN A 72 -10.83 -7.17 -1.21
CA ASN A 72 -11.15 -7.24 0.21
C ASN A 72 -10.81 -5.94 0.93
N VAL A 73 -9.67 -5.34 0.60
CA VAL A 73 -9.26 -4.05 1.17
C VAL A 73 -10.33 -2.98 0.87
N ARG A 74 -10.80 -2.91 -0.36
CA ARG A 74 -11.80 -1.91 -0.74
C ARG A 74 -13.14 -2.11 -0.04
N ARG A 75 -13.50 -3.34 0.28
CA ARG A 75 -14.72 -3.61 1.05
C ARG A 75 -14.58 -3.14 2.49
N MET A 76 -13.38 -3.23 3.05
CA MET A 76 -13.11 -2.90 4.44
C MET A 76 -12.84 -1.42 4.64
N ASN A 77 -12.13 -0.79 3.70
CA ASN A 77 -11.75 0.61 3.80
C ASN A 77 -11.66 1.20 2.39
N LYS A 78 -12.58 2.09 2.07
CA LYS A 78 -12.65 2.73 0.74
C LYS A 78 -11.58 3.79 0.53
N ASN A 79 -11.00 4.30 1.61
CA ASN A 79 -10.11 5.46 1.53
C ASN A 79 -8.62 5.12 1.60
N VAL A 80 -8.27 3.89 2.01
CA VAL A 80 -6.87 3.49 2.07
C VAL A 80 -6.26 3.48 0.66
N LYS A 81 -5.02 3.96 0.53
CA LYS A 81 -4.33 3.98 -0.76
C LYS A 81 -3.54 2.69 -0.93
N VAL A 82 -3.70 2.03 -2.07
CA VAL A 82 -3.07 0.74 -2.35
C VAL A 82 -2.04 0.89 -3.47
N PHE A 83 -0.79 0.56 -3.17
CA PHE A 83 0.35 0.68 -4.07
C PHE A 83 0.89 -0.72 -4.39
N VAL A 84 0.76 -1.14 -5.63
CA VAL A 84 1.27 -2.45 -6.07
C VAL A 84 2.67 -2.26 -6.66
N LEU A 85 3.63 -3.04 -6.14
CA LEU A 85 5.03 -3.04 -6.59
C LEU A 85 5.27 -4.35 -7.33
N ALA A 86 5.24 -4.31 -8.65
CA ALA A 86 5.21 -5.49 -9.49
C ALA A 86 6.57 -5.82 -10.11
N ASP A 87 6.83 -7.10 -10.34
CA ASP A 87 7.99 -7.53 -11.09
C ASP A 87 7.77 -7.27 -12.60
N LYS A 88 8.85 -7.26 -13.37
CA LYS A 88 8.79 -7.04 -14.82
C LYS A 88 7.89 -8.09 -15.50
N GLY A 89 7.20 -7.66 -16.52
CA GLY A 89 6.38 -8.56 -17.34
C GLY A 89 4.93 -8.67 -16.93
N LEU A 90 4.52 -7.98 -15.86
CA LEU A 90 3.15 -8.05 -15.35
C LEU A 90 2.29 -6.86 -15.83
N SER A 91 2.62 -6.27 -16.99
CA SER A 91 1.89 -5.10 -17.50
C SER A 91 0.41 -5.36 -17.76
N GLU A 92 0.05 -6.60 -18.13
CA GLU A 92 -1.35 -6.97 -18.31
C GLU A 92 -2.12 -6.94 -16.99
N ASP A 93 -1.45 -7.27 -15.90
CA ASP A 93 -2.06 -7.26 -14.58
C ASP A 93 -2.31 -5.84 -14.07
N LYS A 94 -1.60 -4.85 -14.60
CA LYS A 94 -1.80 -3.46 -14.23
C LYS A 94 -3.25 -3.01 -14.42
N VAL A 95 -3.81 -3.27 -15.61
CA VAL A 95 -5.18 -2.85 -15.92
C VAL A 95 -6.16 -3.51 -14.95
N ARG A 96 -6.00 -4.80 -14.72
CA ARG A 96 -6.87 -5.55 -13.82
C ARG A 96 -6.77 -5.01 -12.38
N MET A 97 -5.57 -4.80 -11.89
CA MET A 97 -5.36 -4.34 -10.51
C MET A 97 -5.90 -2.92 -10.31
N MET A 98 -5.67 -2.04 -11.28
CA MET A 98 -6.21 -0.68 -11.22
C MET A 98 -7.73 -0.69 -11.27
N ASP A 99 -8.33 -1.54 -12.10
CA ASP A 99 -9.78 -1.69 -12.19
C ASP A 99 -10.40 -2.19 -10.89
N TYR A 100 -9.70 -3.07 -10.17
CA TYR A 100 -10.17 -3.58 -8.87
C TYR A 100 -9.90 -2.65 -7.71
N GLY A 101 -9.18 -1.56 -7.92
CA GLY A 101 -9.06 -0.51 -6.91
C GLY A 101 -7.67 -0.18 -6.41
N ALA A 102 -6.61 -0.66 -7.06
CA ALA A 102 -5.26 -0.20 -6.75
C ALA A 102 -5.12 1.28 -7.16
N ASP A 103 -4.43 2.06 -6.37
CA ASP A 103 -4.22 3.49 -6.65
C ASP A 103 -2.96 3.73 -7.48
N GLU A 104 -1.96 2.86 -7.33
CA GLU A 104 -0.72 2.93 -8.09
C GLU A 104 -0.24 1.53 -8.42
N PHE A 105 0.35 1.38 -9.59
CA PHE A 105 0.99 0.15 -10.01
C PHE A 105 2.36 0.53 -10.58
N THR A 106 3.43 0.09 -9.92
CA THR A 106 4.79 0.45 -10.30
C THR A 106 5.60 -0.81 -10.54
N VAL A 107 6.36 -0.83 -11.63
CA VAL A 107 7.21 -1.97 -11.99
C VAL A 107 8.59 -1.79 -11.36
N LYS A 108 9.08 -2.84 -10.70
CA LYS A 108 10.43 -2.86 -10.14
C LYS A 108 11.48 -2.92 -11.26
N PRO A 109 12.70 -2.40 -11.09
CA PRO A 109 13.23 -1.84 -9.83
C PRO A 109 12.73 -0.42 -9.58
N ILE A 110 12.48 -0.10 -8.33
CA ILE A 110 12.10 1.23 -7.90
C ILE A 110 12.76 1.53 -6.55
N SER A 111 13.25 2.74 -6.37
CA SER A 111 13.89 3.13 -5.11
C SER A 111 12.87 3.36 -4.01
N MET A 112 13.31 3.21 -2.77
CA MET A 112 12.45 3.54 -1.61
C MET A 112 12.07 5.02 -1.62
N GLU A 113 12.98 5.89 -2.04
CA GLU A 113 12.68 7.32 -2.17
C GLU A 113 11.49 7.54 -3.10
N SER A 114 11.50 6.90 -4.27
CA SER A 114 10.38 7.00 -5.22
C SER A 114 9.09 6.44 -4.66
N ILE A 115 9.15 5.32 -3.98
CA ILE A 115 7.97 4.70 -3.35
C ILE A 115 7.37 5.66 -2.33
N ILE A 116 8.19 6.17 -1.42
CA ILE A 116 7.75 7.07 -0.36
C ILE A 116 7.18 8.35 -0.93
N ASN A 117 7.82 8.91 -1.96
CA ASN A 117 7.31 10.12 -2.63
C ASN A 117 5.94 9.89 -3.25
N LYS A 118 5.71 8.74 -3.87
CA LYS A 118 4.40 8.40 -4.43
C LYS A 118 3.33 8.27 -3.34
N VAL A 119 3.67 7.62 -2.24
CA VAL A 119 2.75 7.49 -1.12
C VAL A 119 2.43 8.87 -0.53
N ASN A 120 3.44 9.67 -0.26
CA ASN A 120 3.27 11.03 0.27
C ASN A 120 2.36 11.87 -0.63
N LEU A 121 2.57 11.81 -1.94
CA LEU A 121 1.78 12.57 -2.90
C LEU A 121 0.31 12.16 -2.87
N GLN A 122 0.03 10.86 -2.87
CA GLN A 122 -1.34 10.34 -2.81
C GLN A 122 -2.04 10.74 -1.51
N LEU A 123 -1.33 10.69 -0.39
CA LEU A 123 -1.91 11.08 0.90
C LEU A 123 -2.17 12.58 0.96
N LEU A 124 -1.29 13.39 0.39
CA LEU A 124 -1.47 14.83 0.31
C LEU A 124 -2.69 15.19 -0.55
N GLU A 125 -2.84 14.54 -1.70
CA GLU A 125 -3.98 14.76 -2.58
C GLU A 125 -5.30 14.35 -1.91
N ALA A 126 -5.31 13.24 -1.20
CA ALA A 126 -6.48 12.78 -0.45
C ALA A 126 -6.87 13.80 0.63
N ALA A 127 -5.89 14.37 1.32
CA ALA A 127 -6.15 15.38 2.35
C ALA A 127 -6.73 16.66 1.74
N ARG A 128 -6.22 17.08 0.59
CA ARG A 128 -6.74 18.25 -0.14
C ARG A 128 -8.17 18.04 -0.60
N SER A 129 -8.47 16.85 -1.12
CA SER A 129 -9.84 16.52 -1.57
C SER A 129 -10.82 16.52 -0.41
N ALA A 130 -10.42 16.00 0.75
CA ALA A 130 -11.25 16.00 1.95
C ALA A 130 -11.57 17.42 2.43
N VAL A 131 -10.59 18.32 2.35
CA VAL A 131 -10.79 19.72 2.74
C VAL A 131 -11.65 20.48 1.74
N ALA A 132 -11.52 20.14 0.45
CA ALA A 132 -12.27 20.83 -0.62
C ALA A 132 -13.72 20.41 -0.72
N SER A 133 -14.09 19.27 -0.14
CA SER A 133 -15.46 18.75 -0.26
C SER A 133 -16.44 19.25 0.81
#